data_c86d05d836b150d431c858141ce407a4
#
_entry.id   c86d05d836b150d431c858141ce407a4
#
_cell.length_a   1.000
_cell.length_b   1.000
_cell.length_c   1.000
_cell.angle_alpha   90.00
_cell.angle_beta   90.00
_cell.angle_gamma   90.00
#
_symmetry.space_group_name_H-M   'P 1'
#
loop_
_entity.id
_entity.type
_entity.pdbx_description
1 polymer ?
#
loop_
_entity_poly.entity_id
_entity_poly.type
_entity_poly.pdbx_seq_one_letter_code
_entity_poly.pdbx_strand_id
1 'polypeptide(L)'
;MKKIFTLMAAALLAVNVNAQTETPLVLGGGWNAGFAGDADVYDFTISKQWGAAEFACNVNSADYPKFILEFEEPLPANCQVNYTWKASADAEGDPTPAYGRAVGDGATKKFELAFDAEHPYIVGVSVQHTDAEEVNLKVKKMILVAADGTEKKVDATFTGWAGTDNTVSYKGVVSFDGQWQQLAINGLAGKSDVTVKVKLAEPTPNVQMCVDYEEGSEWPSFNGSDETTFTTKEGAVIKTMGIQYTDPEKNPAKVSVLGAWLITTTTGISNIENVKLQDGKAFNLAGQQVAKGYKGIVIKNGKKMVIK
;
A
#
# COMPACT_ATOMS: atom_id res chain seq x y z
N MET A 1 -31.21 36.12 -27.21
CA MET A 1 -31.06 35.07 -26.17
C MET A 1 -30.65 33.69 -26.69
N LYS A 2 -30.49 33.45 -27.99
CA LYS A 2 -30.07 32.12 -28.54
C LYS A 2 -28.55 31.92 -28.65
N LYS A 3 -27.73 32.95 -28.49
CA LYS A 3 -26.25 32.84 -28.63
C LYS A 3 -25.50 32.49 -27.37
N ILE A 4 -26.11 32.56 -26.18
CA ILE A 4 -25.45 32.29 -24.89
C ILE A 4 -25.45 30.78 -24.60
N PHE A 5 -26.46 30.04 -25.05
CA PHE A 5 -26.53 28.60 -24.85
C PHE A 5 -25.48 27.80 -25.64
N THR A 6 -25.06 28.31 -26.78
CA THR A 6 -24.06 27.62 -27.62
C THR A 6 -22.64 27.73 -27.01
N LEU A 7 -22.35 28.83 -26.31
CA LEU A 7 -21.03 28.99 -25.65
C LEU A 7 -20.90 28.13 -24.40
N MET A 8 -21.99 27.94 -23.63
CA MET A 8 -21.99 27.06 -22.46
C MET A 8 -21.84 25.58 -22.84
N ALA A 9 -22.46 25.13 -23.93
CA ALA A 9 -22.32 23.77 -24.42
C ALA A 9 -20.91 23.48 -24.95
N ALA A 10 -20.25 24.46 -25.58
CA ALA A 10 -18.86 24.31 -26.02
C ALA A 10 -17.85 24.33 -24.88
N ALA A 11 -18.13 25.08 -23.80
CA ALA A 11 -17.29 25.10 -22.61
C ALA A 11 -17.39 23.78 -21.81
N LEU A 12 -18.54 23.12 -21.78
CA LEU A 12 -18.74 21.81 -21.18
C LEU A 12 -18.09 20.63 -21.93
N LEU A 13 -17.86 20.81 -23.26
CA LEU A 13 -17.17 19.81 -24.07
C LEU A 13 -15.64 19.97 -24.12
N ALA A 14 -15.10 21.08 -23.58
CA ALA A 14 -13.67 21.35 -23.58
C ALA A 14 -13.00 20.95 -22.23
N VAL A 15 -13.77 20.52 -21.24
CA VAL A 15 -13.21 19.88 -20.05
C VAL A 15 -12.98 18.40 -20.42
N ASN A 16 -11.90 18.12 -21.13
CA ASN A 16 -11.25 16.82 -21.04
C ASN A 16 -10.79 16.70 -19.57
N VAL A 17 -11.69 16.33 -18.70
CA VAL A 17 -11.33 15.84 -17.39
C VAL A 17 -10.62 14.51 -17.64
N ASN A 18 -9.32 14.56 -17.77
CA ASN A 18 -8.50 13.37 -17.57
C ASN A 18 -8.79 12.95 -16.13
N ALA A 19 -9.74 12.05 -15.94
CA ALA A 19 -10.04 11.48 -14.65
C ALA A 19 -8.80 10.67 -14.26
N GLN A 20 -8.02 11.25 -13.37
CA GLN A 20 -6.88 10.59 -12.78
C GLN A 20 -7.41 9.70 -11.67
N THR A 21 -7.19 8.41 -11.78
CA THR A 21 -7.57 7.43 -10.75
C THR A 21 -6.34 7.10 -9.94
N GLU A 22 -6.46 7.22 -8.63
CA GLU A 22 -5.44 6.86 -7.64
C GLU A 22 -5.77 5.48 -7.07
N THR A 23 -4.96 4.49 -7.36
CA THR A 23 -5.10 3.15 -6.79
C THR A 23 -4.06 2.98 -5.68
N PRO A 24 -4.47 2.73 -4.42
CA PRO A 24 -3.53 2.54 -3.32
C PRO A 24 -2.58 1.37 -3.60
N LEU A 25 -1.30 1.58 -3.26
CA LEU A 25 -0.26 0.57 -3.32
C LEU A 25 0.02 0.05 -1.90
N VAL A 26 0.42 -1.18 -1.81
CA VAL A 26 0.78 -1.82 -0.54
C VAL A 26 2.16 -1.35 -0.10
N LEU A 27 2.23 -0.78 1.11
CA LEU A 27 3.49 -0.44 1.78
C LEU A 27 3.80 -1.51 2.82
N GLY A 28 4.98 -2.05 2.80
CA GLY A 28 5.38 -3.03 3.80
C GLY A 28 6.60 -3.83 3.40
N GLY A 29 7.30 -4.38 4.40
CA GLY A 29 8.57 -5.02 4.17
C GLY A 29 9.63 -4.02 3.68
N GLY A 30 10.64 -4.54 3.04
CA GLY A 30 11.79 -3.76 2.60
C GLY A 30 13.01 -4.04 3.47
N TRP A 31 14.14 -3.47 3.07
CA TRP A 31 15.41 -3.76 3.73
C TRP A 31 15.58 -2.89 4.97
N ASN A 32 15.47 -3.52 6.16
CA ASN A 32 15.71 -2.93 7.47
C ASN A 32 14.87 -1.68 7.83
N ALA A 33 13.81 -1.37 7.10
CA ALA A 33 12.86 -0.38 7.55
C ALA A 33 11.86 -1.04 8.50
N GLY A 34 11.65 -0.44 9.65
CA GLY A 34 10.68 -0.88 10.65
C GLY A 34 9.71 0.24 10.99
N PHE A 35 8.71 -0.08 11.81
CA PHE A 35 7.77 0.92 12.30
C PHE A 35 8.21 1.44 13.66
N ALA A 36 8.12 2.75 13.84
CA ALA A 36 8.56 3.39 15.07
C ALA A 36 7.70 2.94 16.25
N GLY A 37 8.34 2.35 17.27
CA GLY A 37 7.70 1.82 18.46
C GLY A 37 7.02 2.86 19.36
N ASP A 38 7.15 4.13 19.06
CA ASP A 38 6.53 5.26 19.76
C ASP A 38 5.42 5.94 18.94
N ALA A 39 5.02 5.39 17.82
CA ALA A 39 3.78 5.81 17.17
C ALA A 39 2.60 5.62 18.12
N ASP A 40 1.69 6.59 18.16
CA ASP A 40 0.49 6.52 18.98
C ASP A 40 -0.45 5.41 18.52
N VAL A 41 -0.52 5.19 17.21
CA VAL A 41 -1.34 4.15 16.58
C VAL A 41 -0.64 3.64 15.33
N TYR A 42 -0.59 2.31 15.18
CA TYR A 42 -0.12 1.63 13.97
C TYR A 42 -1.34 1.26 13.13
N ASP A 43 -1.49 1.93 11.98
CA ASP A 43 -2.59 1.69 11.03
C ASP A 43 -2.10 0.80 9.89
N PHE A 44 -2.71 -0.37 9.72
CA PHE A 44 -2.37 -1.30 8.64
C PHE A 44 -3.59 -2.03 8.08
N THR A 45 -3.48 -2.42 6.82
CA THR A 45 -4.51 -3.13 6.09
C THR A 45 -3.99 -4.49 5.67
N ILE A 46 -4.74 -5.55 5.95
CA ILE A 46 -4.47 -6.90 5.46
C ILE A 46 -5.46 -7.16 4.31
N SER A 47 -4.94 -7.34 3.09
CA SER A 47 -5.74 -7.36 1.86
C SER A 47 -6.12 -8.77 1.37
N LYS A 48 -5.61 -9.82 2.00
CA LYS A 48 -5.87 -11.20 1.58
C LYS A 48 -6.10 -12.13 2.76
N GLN A 49 -6.88 -13.15 2.52
CA GLN A 49 -7.01 -14.28 3.46
C GLN A 49 -5.64 -14.86 3.82
N TRP A 50 -5.46 -15.16 5.08
CA TRP A 50 -4.23 -15.66 5.70
C TRP A 50 -3.05 -14.67 5.69
N GLY A 51 -3.25 -13.45 5.22
CA GLY A 51 -2.30 -12.37 5.42
C GLY A 51 -2.11 -12.10 6.91
N ALA A 52 -0.87 -11.80 7.32
CA ALA A 52 -0.54 -11.55 8.71
C ALA A 52 0.41 -10.36 8.84
N ALA A 53 0.12 -9.46 9.79
CA ALA A 53 1.05 -8.46 10.29
C ALA A 53 1.82 -9.06 11.48
N GLU A 54 3.14 -9.14 11.38
CA GLU A 54 4.00 -9.73 12.39
C GLU A 54 4.83 -8.66 13.12
N PHE A 55 4.92 -8.77 14.45
CA PHE A 55 5.67 -7.89 15.32
C PHE A 55 6.83 -8.70 15.91
N ALA A 56 8.07 -8.36 15.56
CA ALA A 56 9.25 -9.09 16.00
C ALA A 56 9.47 -8.90 17.50
N CYS A 57 9.60 -10.01 18.23
CA CYS A 57 9.87 -10.03 19.66
C CYS A 57 11.32 -10.42 19.96
N ASN A 58 11.78 -11.55 19.44
CA ASN A 58 13.12 -12.11 19.62
C ASN A 58 13.52 -12.20 21.09
N VAL A 59 12.71 -12.88 21.90
CA VAL A 59 12.90 -12.98 23.36
C VAL A 59 12.72 -14.40 23.86
N ASN A 60 13.35 -14.73 25.02
CA ASN A 60 13.05 -15.93 25.76
C ASN A 60 11.69 -15.80 26.46
N SER A 61 10.82 -16.79 26.35
CA SER A 61 9.51 -16.78 27.01
C SER A 61 9.62 -16.85 28.54
N ALA A 62 10.73 -17.39 29.10
CA ALA A 62 10.98 -17.38 30.53
C ALA A 62 11.23 -15.96 31.06
N ASP A 63 11.90 -15.11 30.27
CA ASP A 63 12.19 -13.72 30.67
C ASP A 63 10.94 -12.83 30.43
N TYR A 64 10.19 -13.09 29.34
CA TYR A 64 9.00 -12.38 28.95
C TYR A 64 7.85 -13.37 28.71
N PRO A 65 7.16 -13.82 29.77
CA PRO A 65 6.13 -14.85 29.66
C PRO A 65 4.81 -14.36 29.02
N LYS A 66 4.65 -13.04 28.84
CA LYS A 66 3.40 -12.46 28.37
C LYS A 66 3.63 -11.35 27.34
N PHE A 67 2.69 -11.25 26.38
CA PHE A 67 2.56 -10.16 25.42
C PHE A 67 1.20 -9.49 25.55
N ILE A 68 1.17 -8.15 25.55
CA ILE A 68 -0.05 -7.36 25.53
C ILE A 68 -0.18 -6.70 24.16
N LEU A 69 -1.33 -6.92 23.52
CA LEU A 69 -1.72 -6.32 22.26
C LEU A 69 -3.01 -5.54 22.47
N GLU A 70 -3.00 -4.23 22.21
CA GLU A 70 -4.16 -3.36 22.35
C GLU A 70 -4.47 -2.66 21.02
N PHE A 71 -5.72 -2.74 20.59
CA PHE A 71 -6.24 -2.12 19.38
C PHE A 71 -7.01 -0.83 19.69
N GLU A 72 -7.11 0.08 18.73
CA GLU A 72 -7.95 1.27 18.84
C GLU A 72 -9.44 0.90 18.77
N GLU A 73 -9.77 0.00 17.85
CA GLU A 73 -11.10 -0.60 17.69
C GLU A 73 -11.08 -2.10 18.05
N PRO A 74 -12.22 -2.71 18.37
CA PRO A 74 -12.28 -4.14 18.66
C PRO A 74 -11.73 -4.98 17.50
N LEU A 75 -10.98 -6.03 17.81
CA LEU A 75 -10.48 -6.97 16.81
C LEU A 75 -11.65 -7.72 16.17
N PRO A 76 -11.83 -7.65 14.83
CA PRO A 76 -12.91 -8.34 14.13
C PRO A 76 -12.84 -9.87 14.30
N ALA A 77 -14.01 -10.53 14.25
CA ALA A 77 -14.13 -11.99 14.42
C ALA A 77 -13.39 -12.82 13.35
N ASN A 78 -13.10 -12.21 12.19
CA ASN A 78 -12.30 -12.80 11.13
C ASN A 78 -10.79 -12.53 11.26
N CYS A 79 -10.33 -12.16 12.45
CA CYS A 79 -8.93 -11.99 12.77
C CYS A 79 -8.54 -12.86 13.97
N GLN A 80 -7.31 -13.35 13.93
CA GLN A 80 -6.71 -14.09 15.05
C GLN A 80 -5.32 -13.58 15.37
N VAL A 81 -4.93 -13.73 16.65
CA VAL A 81 -3.60 -13.42 17.13
C VAL A 81 -2.83 -14.72 17.28
N ASN A 82 -1.63 -14.75 16.72
CA ASN A 82 -0.74 -15.90 16.74
C ASN A 82 0.63 -15.45 17.29
N TYR A 83 1.50 -16.39 17.57
CA TYR A 83 2.93 -16.11 17.69
C TYR A 83 3.76 -17.20 17.01
N THR A 84 5.01 -16.89 16.73
CA THR A 84 6.00 -17.81 16.16
C THR A 84 7.12 -18.03 17.17
N TRP A 85 7.66 -19.27 17.21
CA TRP A 85 8.66 -19.66 18.19
C TRP A 85 9.72 -20.58 17.60
N LYS A 86 10.86 -20.67 18.29
CA LYS A 86 11.98 -21.59 18.03
C LYS A 86 12.43 -22.26 19.31
N ALA A 87 13.20 -23.35 19.18
CA ALA A 87 13.81 -24.04 20.31
C ALA A 87 14.87 -23.19 21.04
N SER A 88 15.52 -22.25 20.33
CA SER A 88 16.46 -21.26 20.86
C SER A 88 16.62 -20.11 19.88
N ALA A 89 17.32 -19.04 20.28
CA ALA A 89 17.65 -17.91 19.41
C ALA A 89 18.44 -18.33 18.16
N ASP A 90 19.36 -19.27 18.32
CA ASP A 90 20.28 -19.74 17.28
C ASP A 90 19.75 -20.99 16.54
N ALA A 91 18.53 -21.43 16.83
CA ALA A 91 17.96 -22.58 16.14
C ALA A 91 17.80 -22.31 14.64
N GLU A 92 18.30 -23.25 13.83
CA GLU A 92 18.17 -23.17 12.37
C GLU A 92 16.73 -23.46 11.92
N GLY A 93 16.39 -23.02 10.70
CA GLY A 93 15.09 -23.25 10.07
C GLY A 93 14.07 -22.14 10.37
N ASP A 94 12.88 -22.32 9.80
CA ASP A 94 11.78 -21.37 9.96
C ASP A 94 11.15 -21.45 11.36
N PRO A 95 10.66 -20.34 11.91
CA PRO A 95 9.92 -20.37 13.17
C PRO A 95 8.64 -21.20 13.07
N THR A 96 8.31 -21.92 14.13
CA THR A 96 7.08 -22.72 14.21
C THR A 96 5.92 -21.82 14.66
N PRO A 97 4.79 -21.80 13.94
CA PRO A 97 3.64 -20.98 14.34
C PRO A 97 2.80 -21.65 15.42
N ALA A 98 2.32 -20.86 16.37
CA ALA A 98 1.29 -21.20 17.35
C ALA A 98 0.04 -20.38 17.02
N TYR A 99 -0.93 -21.01 16.35
CA TYR A 99 -2.12 -20.36 15.84
C TYR A 99 -3.24 -20.20 16.88
N GLY A 100 -4.14 -19.22 16.66
CA GLY A 100 -5.39 -19.08 17.41
C GLY A 100 -5.19 -18.80 18.89
N ARG A 101 -4.13 -18.12 19.29
CA ARG A 101 -3.83 -17.81 20.70
C ARG A 101 -4.84 -16.82 21.30
N ALA A 102 -5.40 -15.96 20.46
CA ALA A 102 -6.61 -15.20 20.71
C ALA A 102 -7.37 -15.04 19.38
N VAL A 103 -8.67 -14.93 19.46
CA VAL A 103 -9.55 -14.73 18.29
C VAL A 103 -10.35 -13.46 18.51
N GLY A 104 -10.48 -12.65 17.49
CA GLY A 104 -11.34 -11.47 17.52
C GLY A 104 -12.81 -11.88 17.74
N ASP A 105 -13.55 -11.05 18.43
CA ASP A 105 -14.97 -11.24 18.73
C ASP A 105 -15.81 -10.01 18.35
N GLY A 106 -15.18 -8.99 17.76
CA GLY A 106 -15.81 -7.72 17.44
C GLY A 106 -16.12 -6.84 18.67
N ALA A 107 -15.66 -7.22 19.86
CA ALA A 107 -15.90 -6.50 21.11
C ALA A 107 -14.63 -6.22 21.92
N THR A 108 -13.66 -7.13 21.88
CA THR A 108 -12.43 -7.07 22.66
C THR A 108 -11.37 -6.23 21.95
N LYS A 109 -10.83 -5.23 22.66
CA LYS A 109 -9.73 -4.36 22.17
C LYS A 109 -8.36 -4.74 22.72
N LYS A 110 -8.28 -5.38 23.87
CA LYS A 110 -7.03 -5.71 24.54
C LYS A 110 -6.91 -7.21 24.76
N PHE A 111 -5.80 -7.77 24.30
CA PHE A 111 -5.46 -9.17 24.45
C PHE A 111 -4.19 -9.31 25.27
N GLU A 112 -4.21 -10.23 26.22
CA GLU A 112 -3.04 -10.67 26.97
C GLU A 112 -2.72 -12.11 26.58
N LEU A 113 -1.61 -12.31 25.89
CA LEU A 113 -1.18 -13.61 25.41
C LEU A 113 -0.12 -14.14 26.37
N ALA A 114 -0.39 -15.26 27.01
CA ALA A 114 0.65 -16.03 27.69
C ALA A 114 1.39 -16.89 26.65
N PHE A 115 2.70 -16.90 26.71
CA PHE A 115 3.51 -17.83 25.92
C PHE A 115 3.56 -19.18 26.62
N ASP A 116 3.49 -20.27 25.84
CA ASP A 116 3.57 -21.61 26.37
C ASP A 116 5.01 -21.91 26.89
N ALA A 117 5.11 -22.56 28.02
CA ALA A 117 6.43 -22.89 28.61
C ALA A 117 7.28 -23.82 27.73
N GLU A 118 6.63 -24.56 26.81
CA GLU A 118 7.28 -25.44 25.84
C GLU A 118 7.81 -24.69 24.60
N HIS A 119 7.53 -23.39 24.49
CA HIS A 119 7.97 -22.52 23.40
C HIS A 119 9.03 -21.53 23.93
N PRO A 120 10.29 -21.96 24.04
CA PRO A 120 11.28 -21.24 24.84
C PRO A 120 11.75 -19.91 24.24
N TYR A 121 11.69 -19.76 22.91
CA TYR A 121 12.12 -18.54 22.24
C TYR A 121 11.03 -18.02 21.30
N ILE A 122 10.49 -16.86 21.62
CA ILE A 122 9.44 -16.20 20.83
C ILE A 122 10.08 -15.30 19.79
N VAL A 123 9.83 -15.59 18.52
CA VAL A 123 10.35 -14.81 17.39
C VAL A 123 9.48 -13.58 17.15
N GLY A 124 8.15 -13.75 17.11
CA GLY A 124 7.23 -12.67 16.88
C GLY A 124 5.79 -13.01 17.27
N VAL A 125 4.98 -11.97 17.42
CA VAL A 125 3.51 -12.05 17.54
C VAL A 125 2.91 -11.51 16.26
N SER A 126 1.83 -12.12 15.79
CA SER A 126 1.17 -11.69 14.56
C SER A 126 -0.33 -11.55 14.72
N VAL A 127 -0.91 -10.64 13.93
CA VAL A 127 -2.35 -10.58 13.69
C VAL A 127 -2.62 -11.07 12.29
N GLN A 128 -3.40 -12.13 12.17
CA GLN A 128 -3.71 -12.79 10.91
C GLN A 128 -5.18 -12.64 10.57
N HIS A 129 -5.46 -12.32 9.32
CA HIS A 129 -6.80 -12.25 8.78
C HIS A 129 -7.22 -13.62 8.22
N THR A 130 -8.43 -14.08 8.54
CA THR A 130 -8.91 -15.43 8.18
C THR A 130 -9.94 -15.44 7.07
N ASP A 131 -10.34 -14.28 6.56
CA ASP A 131 -11.36 -14.11 5.51
C ASP A 131 -10.73 -13.56 4.22
N ALA A 132 -11.51 -13.59 3.14
CA ALA A 132 -11.10 -13.11 1.83
C ALA A 132 -11.26 -11.59 1.66
N GLU A 133 -12.07 -10.93 2.50
CA GLU A 133 -12.28 -9.48 2.47
C GLU A 133 -11.10 -8.75 3.12
N GLU A 134 -10.85 -7.52 2.66
CA GLU A 134 -9.82 -6.65 3.26
C GLU A 134 -10.22 -6.23 4.68
N VAL A 135 -9.25 -6.19 5.59
CA VAL A 135 -9.44 -5.67 6.95
C VAL A 135 -8.41 -4.58 7.25
N ASN A 136 -8.89 -3.46 7.81
CA ASN A 136 -8.03 -2.41 8.36
C ASN A 136 -8.01 -2.54 9.89
N LEU A 137 -6.81 -2.48 10.46
CA LEU A 137 -6.57 -2.64 11.89
C LEU A 137 -5.68 -1.52 12.41
N LYS A 138 -5.96 -1.06 13.63
CA LYS A 138 -5.19 -0.02 14.32
C LYS A 138 -4.72 -0.52 15.67
N VAL A 139 -3.42 -0.73 15.80
CA VAL A 139 -2.78 -1.19 17.04
C VAL A 139 -2.23 0.00 17.82
N LYS A 140 -2.62 0.10 19.10
CA LYS A 140 -2.17 1.15 20.03
C LYS A 140 -0.97 0.74 20.88
N LYS A 141 -0.94 -0.52 21.29
CA LYS A 141 0.13 -1.00 22.17
C LYS A 141 0.56 -2.43 21.83
N MET A 142 1.85 -2.61 21.85
CA MET A 142 2.53 -3.90 21.76
C MET A 142 3.58 -3.95 22.87
N ILE A 143 3.33 -4.76 23.90
CA ILE A 143 4.13 -4.76 25.12
C ILE A 143 4.51 -6.18 25.49
N LEU A 144 5.80 -6.44 25.64
CA LEU A 144 6.33 -7.62 26.33
C LEU A 144 6.31 -7.35 27.83
N VAL A 145 5.77 -8.27 28.59
CA VAL A 145 5.74 -8.20 30.06
C VAL A 145 6.73 -9.20 30.60
N ALA A 146 7.75 -8.70 31.28
CA ALA A 146 8.76 -9.53 31.93
C ALA A 146 8.20 -10.32 33.15
N ALA A 147 8.91 -11.32 33.58
CA ALA A 147 8.53 -12.17 34.73
C ALA A 147 8.36 -11.37 36.03
N ASP A 148 9.08 -10.26 36.17
CA ASP A 148 8.95 -9.33 37.32
C ASP A 148 7.84 -8.28 37.13
N GLY A 149 7.10 -8.33 36.03
CA GLY A 149 6.06 -7.38 35.71
C GLY A 149 6.52 -6.12 34.98
N THR A 150 7.80 -5.97 34.68
CA THR A 150 8.31 -4.84 33.91
C THR A 150 7.81 -4.91 32.47
N GLU A 151 7.33 -3.78 31.96
CA GLU A 151 6.84 -3.65 30.60
C GLU A 151 7.93 -3.17 29.65
N LYS A 152 8.09 -3.85 28.52
CA LYS A 152 8.95 -3.46 27.42
C LYS A 152 8.10 -3.26 26.16
N LYS A 153 8.08 -2.04 25.62
CA LYS A 153 7.44 -1.72 24.36
C LYS A 153 8.16 -2.46 23.23
N VAL A 154 7.40 -3.08 22.34
CA VAL A 154 7.92 -3.74 21.14
C VAL A 154 7.87 -2.76 19.99
N ASP A 155 8.98 -2.60 19.30
CA ASP A 155 9.01 -1.88 18.04
C ASP A 155 8.39 -2.76 16.96
N ALA A 156 7.44 -2.20 16.22
CA ALA A 156 6.85 -2.91 15.12
C ALA A 156 7.86 -3.00 13.96
N THR A 157 8.56 -4.09 13.87
CA THR A 157 9.21 -4.47 12.64
C THR A 157 8.24 -5.31 11.84
N PHE A 158 7.77 -4.81 10.72
CA PHE A 158 6.93 -5.58 9.82
C PHE A 158 7.80 -6.54 9.00
N THR A 159 7.96 -7.73 9.50
CA THR A 159 8.28 -8.86 8.65
C THR A 159 6.95 -9.53 8.32
N GLY A 160 6.24 -9.01 7.33
CA GLY A 160 5.04 -9.69 6.86
C GLY A 160 5.41 -11.09 6.37
N TRP A 161 4.77 -12.10 6.92
CA TRP A 161 4.78 -13.45 6.37
C TRP A 161 3.91 -13.45 5.13
N ALA A 162 4.37 -12.75 4.19
CA ALA A 162 3.81 -12.80 2.89
C ALA A 162 5.04 -12.91 2.02
N GLY A 163 5.47 -14.05 1.75
CA GLY A 163 6.35 -14.24 0.64
C GLY A 163 6.07 -13.19 -0.44
N THR A 164 6.48 -13.23 -1.55
CA THR A 164 6.34 -12.30 -2.67
C THR A 164 4.99 -11.56 -2.86
N ASP A 165 3.95 -11.86 -2.06
CA ASP A 165 2.59 -11.36 -2.27
C ASP A 165 2.15 -10.19 -1.40
N ASN A 166 3.01 -9.64 -0.58
CA ASN A 166 2.78 -8.40 0.22
C ASN A 166 1.31 -8.09 0.51
N THR A 167 0.75 -8.82 1.46
CA THR A 167 -0.69 -8.74 1.77
C THR A 167 -1.00 -7.71 2.84
N VAL A 168 0.01 -7.07 3.42
CA VAL A 168 -0.16 -6.07 4.47
C VAL A 168 0.31 -4.71 3.99
N SER A 169 -0.61 -3.76 3.90
CA SER A 169 -0.33 -2.36 3.61
C SER A 169 -0.28 -1.56 4.91
N TYR A 170 0.61 -0.61 4.98
CA TYR A 170 0.91 0.13 6.18
C TYR A 170 0.81 1.65 5.99
N LYS A 171 0.24 2.32 7.01
CA LYS A 171 0.29 3.77 7.15
C LYS A 171 0.85 4.09 8.52
N GLY A 172 1.73 5.07 8.62
CA GLY A 172 2.22 5.56 9.89
C GLY A 172 3.69 5.90 9.90
N VAL A 173 4.28 5.87 11.06
CA VAL A 173 5.67 6.27 11.27
C VAL A 173 6.60 5.10 10.98
N VAL A 174 7.47 5.28 10.00
CA VAL A 174 8.52 4.32 9.62
C VAL A 174 9.82 4.72 10.30
N SER A 175 10.47 3.79 10.98
CA SER A 175 11.80 3.97 11.54
C SER A 175 12.87 3.51 10.55
N PHE A 176 13.82 4.39 10.29
CA PHE A 176 15.04 4.08 9.57
C PHE A 176 16.21 4.21 10.55
N ASP A 177 16.88 3.09 10.83
CA ASP A 177 17.98 3.06 11.79
C ASP A 177 19.34 3.40 11.16
N GLY A 178 19.37 3.61 9.84
CA GLY A 178 20.57 3.96 9.12
C GLY A 178 20.38 4.23 7.64
N GLN A 179 21.45 4.66 7.01
CA GLN A 179 21.49 5.01 5.59
C GLN A 179 21.13 3.80 4.69
N TRP A 180 20.43 4.07 3.59
CA TRP A 180 20.02 3.14 2.53
C TRP A 180 18.91 2.17 2.91
N GLN A 181 18.39 2.23 4.12
CA GLN A 181 17.22 1.45 4.49
C GLN A 181 16.00 1.84 3.66
N GLN A 182 15.13 0.88 3.37
CA GLN A 182 13.98 1.07 2.48
C GLN A 182 12.71 0.49 3.06
N LEU A 183 11.62 1.24 2.91
CA LEU A 183 10.25 0.72 3.02
C LEU A 183 9.78 0.35 1.61
N ALA A 184 9.44 -0.91 1.38
CA ALA A 184 9.01 -1.36 0.07
C ALA A 184 7.63 -0.81 -0.34
N ILE A 185 7.49 -0.47 -1.62
CA ILE A 185 6.21 -0.21 -2.29
C ILE A 185 5.93 -1.40 -3.20
N ASN A 186 4.88 -2.16 -2.91
CA ASN A 186 4.62 -3.45 -3.51
C ASN A 186 3.54 -3.39 -4.60
N GLY A 187 3.43 -4.45 -5.39
CA GLY A 187 2.44 -4.57 -6.47
C GLY A 187 2.87 -3.96 -7.81
N LEU A 188 4.14 -3.54 -7.93
CA LEU A 188 4.68 -2.92 -9.15
C LEU A 188 5.72 -3.77 -9.88
N ALA A 189 6.24 -4.83 -9.26
CA ALA A 189 7.20 -5.74 -9.92
C ALA A 189 6.64 -6.29 -11.23
N GLY A 190 7.46 -6.31 -12.28
CA GLY A 190 7.08 -6.74 -13.62
C GLY A 190 6.27 -5.72 -14.43
N LYS A 191 5.99 -4.52 -13.89
CA LYS A 191 5.30 -3.44 -14.61
C LYS A 191 6.32 -2.47 -15.22
N SER A 192 5.91 -1.76 -16.29
CA SER A 192 6.62 -0.64 -16.92
C SER A 192 5.67 0.54 -17.10
N ASP A 193 6.21 1.70 -17.43
CA ASP A 193 5.47 2.89 -17.82
C ASP A 193 4.37 3.30 -16.82
N VAL A 194 4.67 3.19 -15.53
CA VAL A 194 3.75 3.53 -14.45
C VAL A 194 4.08 4.90 -13.86
N THR A 195 3.03 5.61 -13.43
CA THR A 195 3.17 6.84 -12.63
C THR A 195 2.79 6.52 -11.20
N VAL A 196 3.68 6.89 -10.26
CA VAL A 196 3.51 6.63 -8.82
C VAL A 196 3.54 7.95 -8.06
N LYS A 197 2.59 8.13 -7.16
CA LYS A 197 2.55 9.21 -6.18
C LYS A 197 2.87 8.64 -4.80
N VAL A 198 3.71 9.33 -4.04
CA VAL A 198 4.01 9.02 -2.64
C VAL A 198 3.83 10.27 -1.81
N LYS A 199 3.19 10.14 -0.64
CA LYS A 199 2.93 11.23 0.27
C LYS A 199 3.41 10.93 1.68
N LEU A 200 4.14 11.88 2.25
CA LEU A 200 4.56 11.94 3.64
C LEU A 200 3.63 12.90 4.42
N ALA A 201 3.64 12.85 5.74
CA ALA A 201 2.86 13.79 6.55
C ALA A 201 3.46 15.21 6.52
N GLU A 202 4.77 15.29 6.35
CA GLU A 202 5.52 16.55 6.27
C GLU A 202 6.78 16.36 5.40
N PRO A 203 7.36 17.45 4.88
CA PRO A 203 8.63 17.40 4.18
C PRO A 203 9.73 16.84 5.09
N THR A 204 10.35 15.76 4.66
CA THR A 204 11.39 15.07 5.43
C THR A 204 12.71 15.09 4.68
N PRO A 205 13.80 15.59 5.27
CA PRO A 205 15.11 15.60 4.62
C PRO A 205 15.64 14.17 4.48
N ASN A 206 16.56 13.97 3.56
CA ASN A 206 17.25 12.70 3.33
C ASN A 206 16.31 11.53 2.99
N VAL A 207 15.13 11.81 2.45
CA VAL A 207 14.19 10.81 1.95
C VAL A 207 14.06 10.93 0.45
N GLN A 208 14.14 9.81 -0.24
CA GLN A 208 13.96 9.71 -1.68
C GLN A 208 13.20 8.44 -2.04
N MET A 209 12.81 8.31 -3.28
CA MET A 209 12.38 7.05 -3.86
C MET A 209 13.60 6.25 -4.31
N CYS A 210 13.50 4.93 -4.30
CA CYS A 210 14.43 4.03 -4.95
C CYS A 210 13.63 3.12 -5.87
N VAL A 211 13.97 3.12 -7.15
CA VAL A 211 13.34 2.28 -8.16
C VAL A 211 14.42 1.47 -8.84
N ASP A 212 14.40 0.17 -8.61
CA ASP A 212 15.29 -0.76 -9.30
C ASP A 212 14.53 -1.38 -10.47
N TYR A 213 15.14 -1.34 -11.62
CA TYR A 213 14.70 -2.00 -12.84
C TYR A 213 15.46 -3.31 -13.05
N GLU A 214 15.09 -4.07 -14.04
CA GLU A 214 15.90 -5.23 -14.47
C GLU A 214 17.30 -4.76 -14.92
N GLU A 215 17.38 -3.54 -15.50
CA GLU A 215 18.62 -2.91 -15.91
C GLU A 215 18.72 -1.48 -15.35
N GLY A 216 19.47 -1.32 -14.26
CA GLY A 216 19.75 -0.02 -13.64
C GLY A 216 18.74 0.39 -12.58
N SER A 217 18.93 1.60 -12.06
CA SER A 217 18.11 2.16 -10.98
C SER A 217 17.89 3.65 -11.16
N GLU A 218 16.83 4.17 -10.55
CA GLU A 218 16.53 5.61 -10.45
C GLU A 218 16.23 5.99 -8.99
N TRP A 219 16.51 7.25 -8.63
CA TRP A 219 16.31 7.77 -7.28
C TRP A 219 15.54 9.10 -7.32
N PRO A 220 14.22 9.08 -7.62
CA PRO A 220 13.40 10.29 -7.62
C PRO A 220 13.37 10.94 -6.24
N SER A 221 13.60 12.26 -6.17
CA SER A 221 13.64 13.04 -4.94
C SER A 221 12.28 13.65 -4.62
N PHE A 222 12.02 13.88 -3.34
CA PHE A 222 10.90 14.71 -2.88
C PHE A 222 11.16 16.21 -3.06
N ASN A 223 12.40 16.63 -3.31
CA ASN A 223 12.80 18.02 -3.53
C ASN A 223 12.33 18.99 -2.43
N GLY A 224 12.31 18.53 -1.17
CA GLY A 224 11.83 19.32 -0.03
C GLY A 224 10.32 19.42 0.09
N SER A 225 9.57 18.62 -0.67
CA SER A 225 8.11 18.49 -0.56
C SER A 225 7.73 17.30 0.33
N ASP A 226 6.49 17.30 0.82
CA ASP A 226 5.86 16.14 1.47
C ASP A 226 5.27 15.14 0.46
N GLU A 227 5.24 15.50 -0.83
CA GLU A 227 4.69 14.67 -1.89
C GLU A 227 5.61 14.63 -3.10
N THR A 228 5.74 13.46 -3.71
CA THR A 228 6.40 13.29 -5.01
C THR A 228 5.54 12.46 -5.92
N THR A 229 5.52 12.84 -7.21
CA THR A 229 4.90 12.05 -8.28
C THR A 229 5.94 11.90 -9.38
N PHE A 230 6.19 10.68 -9.80
CA PHE A 230 7.13 10.41 -10.88
C PHE A 230 6.61 9.30 -11.79
N THR A 231 7.05 9.37 -13.05
CA THR A 231 6.79 8.32 -14.04
C THR A 231 8.07 7.53 -14.23
N THR A 232 7.97 6.21 -14.17
CA THR A 232 9.10 5.32 -14.36
C THR A 232 9.67 5.46 -15.78
N LYS A 233 10.93 5.10 -15.95
CA LYS A 233 11.63 5.14 -17.23
C LYS A 233 10.86 4.33 -18.28
N GLU A 234 10.66 4.92 -19.46
CA GLU A 234 9.93 4.32 -20.58
C GLU A 234 10.45 2.93 -20.94
N GLY A 235 9.57 1.95 -20.98
CA GLY A 235 9.86 0.56 -21.32
C GLY A 235 10.69 -0.21 -20.28
N ALA A 236 11.15 0.44 -19.21
CA ALA A 236 11.93 -0.25 -18.17
C ALA A 236 11.03 -1.03 -17.22
N VAL A 237 11.34 -2.31 -17.02
CA VAL A 237 10.57 -3.21 -16.15
C VAL A 237 11.03 -3.05 -14.71
N ILE A 238 10.10 -2.72 -13.81
CA ILE A 238 10.36 -2.55 -12.38
C ILE A 238 10.65 -3.91 -11.75
N LYS A 239 11.75 -3.98 -11.02
CA LYS A 239 12.12 -5.11 -10.14
C LYS A 239 11.67 -4.85 -8.72
N THR A 240 12.06 -3.70 -8.15
CA THR A 240 11.64 -3.26 -6.81
C THR A 240 11.41 -1.76 -6.78
N MET A 241 10.60 -1.30 -5.83
CA MET A 241 10.41 0.12 -5.55
C MET A 241 10.25 0.34 -4.06
N GLY A 242 10.76 1.44 -3.55
CA GLY A 242 10.65 1.77 -2.13
C GLY A 242 10.91 3.24 -1.81
N ILE A 243 10.57 3.61 -0.58
CA ILE A 243 10.96 4.87 0.05
C ILE A 243 12.30 4.60 0.75
N GLN A 244 13.33 5.34 0.42
CA GLN A 244 14.69 5.13 0.90
C GLN A 244 15.19 6.31 1.73
N TYR A 245 15.87 6.00 2.82
CA TYR A 245 16.54 6.97 3.66
C TYR A 245 18.03 7.09 3.29
N THR A 246 18.54 8.31 3.16
CA THR A 246 19.86 8.57 2.55
C THR A 246 20.82 9.37 3.41
N ASP A 247 20.51 9.62 4.69
CA ASP A 247 21.35 10.44 5.55
C ASP A 247 22.81 9.96 5.57
N PRO A 248 23.78 10.76 5.12
CA PRO A 248 25.19 10.38 5.08
C PRO A 248 25.81 10.23 6.48
N GLU A 249 25.24 10.87 7.49
CA GLU A 249 25.66 10.77 8.88
C GLU A 249 25.11 9.50 9.55
N LYS A 250 24.20 8.79 8.88
CA LYS A 250 23.56 7.55 9.36
C LYS A 250 22.76 7.72 10.63
N ASN A 251 22.27 8.93 10.91
CA ASN A 251 21.42 9.15 12.06
C ASN A 251 20.08 8.42 11.87
N PRO A 252 19.53 7.81 12.91
CA PRO A 252 18.18 7.27 12.84
C PRO A 252 17.16 8.34 12.52
N ALA A 253 16.15 8.00 11.73
CA ALA A 253 15.05 8.90 11.40
C ALA A 253 13.70 8.21 11.52
N LYS A 254 12.67 9.02 11.79
CA LYS A 254 11.27 8.63 11.78
C LYS A 254 10.56 9.41 10.69
N VAL A 255 9.93 8.69 9.79
CA VAL A 255 9.25 9.27 8.64
C VAL A 255 7.79 8.85 8.67
N SER A 256 6.89 9.83 8.75
CA SER A 256 5.46 9.57 8.71
C SER A 256 5.00 9.45 7.26
N VAL A 257 4.61 8.24 6.85
CA VAL A 257 4.16 7.92 5.49
C VAL A 257 2.65 7.83 5.46
N LEU A 258 1.99 8.64 4.63
CA LEU A 258 0.54 8.63 4.44
C LEU A 258 0.08 7.62 3.38
N GLY A 259 0.94 7.28 2.44
CA GLY A 259 0.64 6.26 1.43
C GLY A 259 1.44 6.40 0.14
N ALA A 260 1.21 5.44 -0.74
CA ALA A 260 1.64 5.43 -2.13
C ALA A 260 0.48 5.02 -3.04
N TRP A 261 0.40 5.57 -4.24
CA TRP A 261 -0.68 5.31 -5.19
C TRP A 261 -0.14 5.14 -6.60
N LEU A 262 -0.69 4.15 -7.30
CA LEU A 262 -0.56 4.05 -8.74
C LEU A 262 -1.52 5.04 -9.39
N ILE A 263 -0.99 5.92 -10.22
CA ILE A 263 -1.76 6.91 -10.95
C ILE A 263 -2.06 6.38 -12.35
N THR A 264 -3.34 6.22 -12.65
CA THR A 264 -3.78 5.91 -14.02
C THR A 264 -4.57 7.06 -14.58
N THR A 265 -4.15 7.53 -15.73
CA THR A 265 -4.88 8.56 -16.47
C THR A 265 -5.81 7.86 -17.46
N THR A 266 -7.09 7.83 -17.15
CA THR A 266 -8.09 7.45 -18.15
C THR A 266 -8.32 8.62 -19.09
N THR A 267 -7.71 8.60 -20.26
CA THR A 267 -8.18 9.44 -21.35
C THR A 267 -9.59 8.97 -21.69
N GLY A 268 -10.57 9.82 -21.50
CA GLY A 268 -12.00 9.49 -21.54
C GLY A 268 -12.57 8.93 -22.86
N ILE A 269 -11.81 8.10 -23.57
CA ILE A 269 -12.21 7.41 -24.81
C ILE A 269 -11.91 5.89 -24.73
N SER A 270 -11.58 5.33 -23.58
CA SER A 270 -11.16 3.92 -23.49
C SER A 270 -12.28 2.88 -23.38
N ASN A 271 -13.56 3.21 -23.65
CA ASN A 271 -14.62 2.21 -23.69
C ASN A 271 -15.63 2.45 -24.82
N ILE A 272 -15.15 2.46 -26.08
CA ILE A 272 -16.03 2.29 -27.25
C ILE A 272 -16.15 0.81 -27.64
N GLU A 273 -15.69 -0.12 -26.86
CA GLU A 273 -15.75 -1.55 -27.21
C GLU A 273 -17.15 -2.19 -27.16
N ASN A 274 -18.17 -1.50 -26.66
CA ASN A 274 -19.52 -2.08 -26.58
C ASN A 274 -20.67 -1.21 -27.08
N VAL A 275 -20.39 -0.12 -27.79
CA VAL A 275 -21.47 0.50 -28.59
C VAL A 275 -21.61 -0.36 -29.85
N LYS A 276 -22.62 -1.23 -29.89
CA LYS A 276 -23.08 -1.84 -31.15
C LYS A 276 -23.32 -0.66 -32.12
N LEU A 277 -22.36 -0.45 -33.03
CA LEU A 277 -22.48 0.52 -34.08
C LEU A 277 -23.80 0.23 -34.78
N GLN A 278 -24.78 1.15 -34.70
CA GLN A 278 -26.00 1.00 -35.46
C GLN A 278 -25.61 1.15 -36.93
N ASP A 279 -25.58 0.01 -37.62
CA ASP A 279 -25.22 -0.04 -39.04
C ASP A 279 -26.04 0.98 -39.84
N GLY A 280 -25.33 1.80 -40.58
CA GLY A 280 -25.94 2.74 -41.56
C GLY A 280 -26.17 4.16 -41.08
N LYS A 281 -26.09 4.48 -39.79
CA LYS A 281 -26.26 5.88 -39.32
C LYS A 281 -24.94 6.65 -39.40
N ALA A 282 -25.04 7.88 -39.88
CA ALA A 282 -23.92 8.82 -39.95
C ALA A 282 -24.18 10.02 -39.03
N PHE A 283 -23.13 10.51 -38.38
CA PHE A 283 -23.20 11.64 -37.46
C PHE A 283 -22.21 12.73 -37.89
N ASN A 284 -22.56 13.98 -37.69
CA ASN A 284 -21.62 15.10 -37.89
C ASN A 284 -20.62 15.17 -36.73
N LEU A 285 -19.65 16.08 -36.79
CA LEU A 285 -18.64 16.26 -35.75
C LEU A 285 -19.21 16.72 -34.38
N ALA A 286 -20.45 17.22 -34.38
CA ALA A 286 -21.17 17.59 -33.16
C ALA A 286 -22.00 16.41 -32.57
N GLY A 287 -21.86 15.20 -33.13
CA GLY A 287 -22.55 14.01 -32.64
C GLY A 287 -24.04 13.93 -33.06
N GLN A 288 -24.52 14.81 -33.93
CA GLN A 288 -25.89 14.81 -34.41
C GLN A 288 -26.02 13.87 -35.61
N GLN A 289 -27.05 13.02 -35.62
CA GLN A 289 -27.36 12.17 -36.78
C GLN A 289 -27.70 13.01 -37.97
N VAL A 290 -27.08 12.73 -39.12
CA VAL A 290 -27.29 13.47 -40.34
C VAL A 290 -28.20 12.70 -41.32
N ALA A 291 -29.02 13.44 -42.03
CA ALA A 291 -29.93 12.89 -43.01
C ALA A 291 -29.22 12.58 -44.36
N LYS A 292 -29.87 11.77 -45.19
CA LYS A 292 -29.41 11.49 -46.55
C LYS A 292 -29.31 12.80 -47.35
N GLY A 293 -28.13 13.06 -47.95
CA GLY A 293 -27.85 14.31 -48.69
C GLY A 293 -27.06 15.36 -47.89
N TYR A 294 -26.70 15.09 -46.64
CA TYR A 294 -25.78 15.94 -45.87
C TYR A 294 -24.43 16.04 -46.59
N LYS A 295 -23.91 17.25 -46.72
CA LYS A 295 -22.56 17.51 -47.26
C LYS A 295 -21.64 17.99 -46.15
N GLY A 296 -20.47 17.38 -46.01
CA GLY A 296 -19.50 17.72 -44.97
C GLY A 296 -18.81 16.52 -44.38
N ILE A 297 -18.17 16.72 -43.23
CA ILE A 297 -17.47 15.64 -42.49
C ILE A 297 -18.47 14.88 -41.62
N VAL A 298 -18.50 13.57 -41.79
CA VAL A 298 -19.33 12.67 -40.98
C VAL A 298 -18.53 11.53 -40.42
N ILE A 299 -19.02 10.97 -39.31
CA ILE A 299 -18.57 9.74 -38.72
C ILE A 299 -19.60 8.66 -39.01
N LYS A 300 -19.22 7.63 -39.73
CA LYS A 300 -20.07 6.48 -40.06
C LYS A 300 -19.31 5.21 -39.78
N ASN A 301 -19.90 4.30 -38.98
CA ASN A 301 -19.27 3.05 -38.55
C ASN A 301 -17.86 3.28 -37.94
N GLY A 302 -17.70 4.31 -37.09
CA GLY A 302 -16.44 4.68 -36.48
C GLY A 302 -15.36 5.29 -37.39
N LYS A 303 -15.67 5.49 -38.69
CA LYS A 303 -14.74 6.06 -39.67
C LYS A 303 -15.15 7.49 -40.07
N LYS A 304 -14.15 8.39 -40.06
CA LYS A 304 -14.33 9.77 -40.56
C LYS A 304 -14.36 9.77 -42.06
N MET A 305 -15.42 10.35 -42.67
CA MET A 305 -15.66 10.43 -44.11
C MET A 305 -16.05 11.85 -44.50
N VAL A 306 -15.73 12.25 -45.72
CA VAL A 306 -16.22 13.50 -46.33
C VAL A 306 -17.28 13.15 -47.36
N ILE A 307 -18.49 13.67 -47.15
CA ILE A 307 -19.57 13.57 -48.13
C ILE A 307 -19.59 14.88 -48.94
N LYS A 308 -19.37 14.75 -50.24
CA LYS A 308 -19.32 15.89 -51.19
C LYS A 308 -20.70 16.24 -51.73
#